data_30edace906cbaf264b35734d9ae8ad1d
#
_entry.id   30edace906cbaf264b35734d9ae8ad1d
#
_cell.length_a   1.000
_cell.length_b   1.000
_cell.length_c   1.000
_cell.angle_alpha   90.00
_cell.angle_beta   90.00
_cell.angle_gamma   90.00
#
_symmetry.space_group_name_H-M   'P 1'
#
loop_
_entity.id
_entity.type
_entity.pdbx_description
1 polymer ?
#
loop_
_entity_poly.entity_id
_entity_poly.type
_entity_poly.pdbx_seq_one_letter_code
_entity_poly.pdbx_strand_id
1 'polypeptide(L)'
;MAQHSTLTQERWSSFSPVQQILMIANEMNRAKRLFSPLDKEGLKLCYERILYLTDLTVESNSRRGFRKELLRWRDLAAEEYLSLSADNLMRRPDITRHLKIFKPLLLLSTESAGQIPFLLNLKPIAF
;
A
#
# COMPACT_ATOMS: atom_id res chain seq x y z
N MET A 1 -20.71 1.72 5.34
CA MET A 1 -20.60 1.04 4.06
C MET A 1 -19.16 1.03 3.58
N ALA A 2 -18.72 -0.10 3.13
CA ALA A 2 -17.35 -0.23 2.68
C ALA A 2 -17.13 0.53 1.37
N GLN A 3 -16.03 1.28 1.30
CA GLN A 3 -15.63 1.97 0.08
C GLN A 3 -15.35 0.99 -1.05
N HIS A 4 -15.12 -0.26 -0.71
CA HIS A 4 -14.78 -1.32 -1.65
C HIS A 4 -15.99 -2.02 -2.25
N SER A 5 -17.19 -1.69 -1.79
CA SER A 5 -18.40 -2.43 -2.18
C SER A 5 -18.67 -2.42 -3.68
N THR A 6 -18.19 -1.41 -4.38
CA THR A 6 -18.35 -1.31 -5.84
C THR A 6 -17.17 -1.88 -6.61
N LEU A 7 -16.10 -2.28 -5.92
CA LEU A 7 -14.89 -2.76 -6.53
C LEU A 7 -14.87 -4.28 -6.45
N THR A 8 -15.14 -4.94 -7.56
CA THR A 8 -15.20 -6.40 -7.63
C THR A 8 -13.92 -6.95 -8.22
N GLN A 9 -13.70 -8.25 -8.02
CA GLN A 9 -12.60 -8.98 -8.64
C GLN A 9 -12.63 -8.81 -10.15
N GLU A 10 -13.80 -8.93 -10.74
CA GLU A 10 -13.99 -8.81 -12.17
C GLU A 10 -13.55 -7.44 -12.68
N ARG A 11 -14.01 -6.39 -12.01
CA ARG A 11 -13.66 -5.03 -12.39
C ARG A 11 -12.18 -4.76 -12.19
N TRP A 12 -11.61 -5.24 -11.09
CA TRP A 12 -10.19 -5.08 -10.80
C TRP A 12 -9.32 -5.76 -11.85
N SER A 13 -9.76 -6.94 -12.32
CA SER A 13 -9.03 -7.71 -13.34
C SER A 13 -8.92 -7.00 -14.67
N SER A 14 -9.77 -6.00 -14.92
CA SER A 14 -9.71 -5.24 -16.17
C SER A 14 -8.51 -4.30 -16.23
N PHE A 15 -7.89 -4.01 -15.09
CA PHE A 15 -6.69 -3.18 -15.04
C PHE A 15 -5.45 -4.04 -15.25
N SER A 16 -4.41 -3.45 -15.87
CA SER A 16 -3.13 -4.16 -16.02
C SER A 16 -2.46 -4.33 -14.66
N PRO A 17 -1.51 -5.29 -14.53
CA PRO A 17 -0.77 -5.44 -13.28
C PRO A 17 -0.08 -4.16 -12.83
N VAL A 18 0.48 -3.39 -13.75
CA VAL A 18 1.13 -2.11 -13.42
C VAL A 18 0.10 -1.12 -12.87
N GLN A 19 -1.07 -1.03 -13.52
CA GLN A 19 -2.12 -0.14 -13.04
C GLN A 19 -2.58 -0.55 -11.64
N GLN A 20 -2.70 -1.85 -11.40
CA GLN A 20 -3.09 -2.36 -10.07
C GLN A 20 -2.06 -1.96 -9.01
N ILE A 21 -0.77 -2.11 -9.31
CA ILE A 21 0.30 -1.71 -8.40
C ILE A 21 0.22 -0.20 -8.12
N LEU A 22 0.04 0.61 -9.16
CA LEU A 22 -0.02 2.05 -9.00
C LEU A 22 -1.25 2.51 -8.22
N MET A 23 -2.35 1.79 -8.32
CA MET A 23 -3.55 2.10 -7.54
C MET A 23 -3.34 1.78 -6.06
N ILE A 24 -2.65 0.68 -5.75
CA ILE A 24 -2.25 0.39 -4.37
C ILE A 24 -1.28 1.46 -3.88
N ALA A 25 -0.33 1.86 -4.74
CA ALA A 25 0.63 2.91 -4.41
C ALA A 25 -0.05 4.24 -4.10
N ASN A 26 -1.16 4.55 -4.77
CA ASN A 26 -1.92 5.76 -4.47
C ASN A 26 -2.46 5.74 -3.03
N GLU A 27 -2.91 4.59 -2.56
CA GLU A 27 -3.36 4.46 -1.17
C GLU A 27 -2.18 4.57 -0.19
N MET A 28 -1.02 3.99 -0.54
CA MET A 28 0.18 4.14 0.28
C MET A 28 0.62 5.60 0.34
N ASN A 29 0.50 6.32 -0.78
CA ASN A 29 0.82 7.74 -0.83
C ASN A 29 -0.15 8.56 0.01
N ARG A 30 -1.43 8.22 -0.02
CA ARG A 30 -2.44 8.88 0.82
C ARG A 30 -2.12 8.68 2.29
N ALA A 31 -1.69 7.47 2.66
CA ALA A 31 -1.35 7.17 4.05
C ALA A 31 -0.20 8.04 4.58
N LYS A 32 0.73 8.47 3.72
CA LYS A 32 1.83 9.34 4.17
C LYS A 32 1.33 10.61 4.86
N ARG A 33 0.22 11.14 4.41
CA ARG A 33 -0.33 12.39 4.93
C ARG A 33 -0.95 12.22 6.32
N LEU A 34 -1.14 10.99 6.75
CA LEU A 34 -1.82 10.70 8.01
C LEU A 34 -0.84 10.55 9.18
N PHE A 35 0.46 10.77 8.93
CA PHE A 35 1.47 10.71 9.98
C PHE A 35 1.72 12.06 10.66
N SER A 36 1.41 13.17 9.99
CA SER A 36 1.68 14.50 10.56
C SER A 36 0.62 15.50 10.11
N PRO A 37 -0.37 15.84 10.96
CA PRO A 37 -0.57 15.27 12.31
C PRO A 37 -1.00 13.81 12.24
N LEU A 38 -0.69 13.07 13.28
CA LEU A 38 -0.96 11.64 13.31
C LEU A 38 -2.47 11.35 13.37
N ASP A 39 -2.95 10.60 12.39
CA ASP A 39 -4.31 10.10 12.33
C ASP A 39 -4.28 8.58 12.30
N LYS A 40 -4.24 7.97 13.49
CA LYS A 40 -4.11 6.53 13.61
C LYS A 40 -5.29 5.77 13.02
N GLU A 41 -6.52 6.28 13.23
CA GLU A 41 -7.71 5.65 12.66
C GLU A 41 -7.71 5.73 11.14
N GLY A 42 -7.32 6.88 10.59
CA GLY A 42 -7.19 7.03 9.14
C GLY A 42 -6.15 6.08 8.56
N LEU A 43 -5.02 5.91 9.26
CA LEU A 43 -3.99 4.95 8.83
C LEU A 43 -4.52 3.53 8.81
N LYS A 44 -5.27 3.12 9.83
CA LYS A 44 -5.87 1.79 9.87
C LYS A 44 -6.78 1.57 8.67
N LEU A 45 -7.65 2.53 8.39
CA LEU A 45 -8.57 2.45 7.27
C LEU A 45 -7.83 2.38 5.93
N CYS A 46 -6.76 3.16 5.77
CA CYS A 46 -5.93 3.09 4.58
C CYS A 46 -5.30 1.71 4.41
N TYR A 47 -4.76 1.14 5.48
CA TYR A 47 -4.14 -0.17 5.41
C TYR A 47 -5.15 -1.29 5.16
N GLU A 48 -6.37 -1.17 5.70
CA GLU A 48 -7.44 -2.11 5.37
C GLU A 48 -7.73 -2.10 3.87
N ARG A 49 -7.82 -0.91 3.30
CA ARG A 49 -8.05 -0.77 1.87
C ARG A 49 -6.87 -1.30 1.06
N ILE A 50 -5.65 -1.00 1.49
CA ILE A 50 -4.44 -1.49 0.84
C ILE A 50 -4.42 -3.03 0.79
N LEU A 51 -4.74 -3.66 1.91
CA LEU A 51 -4.78 -5.12 1.98
C LEU A 51 -5.87 -5.69 1.08
N TYR A 52 -7.03 -5.06 1.04
CA TYR A 52 -8.12 -5.48 0.17
C TYR A 52 -7.71 -5.41 -1.31
N LEU A 53 -7.12 -4.29 -1.72
CA LEU A 53 -6.67 -4.13 -3.10
C LEU A 53 -5.56 -5.11 -3.46
N THR A 54 -4.68 -5.39 -2.51
CA THR A 54 -3.61 -6.36 -2.70
C THR A 54 -4.18 -7.77 -2.91
N ASP A 55 -5.19 -8.14 -2.14
CA ASP A 55 -5.85 -9.44 -2.31
C ASP A 55 -6.50 -9.57 -3.68
N LEU A 56 -7.15 -8.50 -4.14
CA LEU A 56 -7.72 -8.49 -5.49
C LEU A 56 -6.62 -8.66 -6.55
N THR A 57 -5.47 -8.05 -6.33
CA THR A 57 -4.35 -8.14 -7.27
C THR A 57 -3.77 -9.54 -7.31
N VAL A 58 -3.62 -10.18 -6.14
CA VAL A 58 -3.15 -11.56 -6.07
C VAL A 58 -4.10 -12.49 -6.84
N GLU A 59 -5.39 -12.33 -6.65
CA GLU A 59 -6.38 -13.16 -7.33
C GLU A 59 -6.44 -12.91 -8.83
N SER A 60 -6.19 -11.68 -9.27
CA SER A 60 -6.26 -11.29 -10.67
C SER A 60 -5.07 -11.72 -11.49
N ASN A 61 -3.96 -12.09 -10.86
CA ASN A 61 -2.71 -12.38 -11.55
C ASN A 61 -2.29 -13.82 -11.29
N SER A 62 -2.14 -14.58 -12.38
CA SER A 62 -1.77 -15.99 -12.30
C SER A 62 -0.27 -16.21 -12.44
N ARG A 63 0.51 -15.17 -12.78
CA ARG A 63 1.96 -15.30 -12.90
C ARG A 63 2.57 -15.61 -11.55
N ARG A 64 3.22 -16.76 -11.47
CA ARG A 64 3.70 -17.32 -10.21
C ARG A 64 4.67 -16.42 -9.47
N GLY A 65 5.66 -15.90 -10.19
CA GLY A 65 6.67 -15.03 -9.58
C GLY A 65 6.08 -13.74 -9.04
N PHE A 66 5.21 -13.13 -9.83
CA PHE A 66 4.56 -11.88 -9.44
C PHE A 66 3.65 -12.10 -8.22
N ARG A 67 2.84 -13.16 -8.22
CA ARG A 67 1.99 -13.51 -7.07
C ARG A 67 2.80 -13.72 -5.81
N LYS A 68 3.91 -14.42 -5.94
CA LYS A 68 4.78 -14.71 -4.80
C LYS A 68 5.31 -13.42 -4.18
N GLU A 69 5.76 -12.49 -5.01
CA GLU A 69 6.27 -11.21 -4.53
C GLU A 69 5.16 -10.35 -3.93
N LEU A 70 3.96 -10.37 -4.53
CA LEU A 70 2.82 -9.67 -3.96
C LEU A 70 2.45 -10.21 -2.59
N LEU A 71 2.48 -11.53 -2.43
CA LEU A 71 2.16 -12.15 -1.14
C LEU A 71 3.19 -11.80 -0.07
N ARG A 72 4.47 -11.73 -0.45
CA ARG A 72 5.52 -11.26 0.46
C ARG A 72 5.28 -9.83 0.88
N TRP A 73 4.93 -8.99 -0.08
CA TRP A 73 4.63 -7.60 0.22
C TRP A 73 3.40 -7.47 1.10
N ARG A 74 2.38 -8.28 0.81
CA ARG A 74 1.16 -8.30 1.63
C ARG A 74 1.48 -8.61 3.09
N ASP A 75 2.41 -9.51 3.33
CA ASP A 75 2.81 -9.84 4.71
C ASP A 75 3.38 -8.62 5.43
N LEU A 76 4.19 -7.82 4.74
CA LEU A 76 4.73 -6.60 5.32
C LEU A 76 3.62 -5.61 5.67
N ALA A 77 2.68 -5.42 4.75
CA ALA A 77 1.56 -4.51 4.97
C ALA A 77 0.64 -5.00 6.09
N ALA A 78 0.39 -6.30 6.14
CA ALA A 78 -0.46 -6.90 7.18
C ALA A 78 0.18 -6.76 8.56
N GLU A 79 1.49 -6.92 8.65
CA GLU A 79 2.23 -6.75 9.89
C GLU A 79 2.09 -5.33 10.41
N GLU A 80 2.21 -4.35 9.53
CA GLU A 80 2.03 -2.96 9.91
C GLU A 80 0.59 -2.67 10.33
N TYR A 81 -0.38 -3.23 9.61
CA TYR A 81 -1.79 -3.09 9.97
C TYR A 81 -2.06 -3.63 11.38
N LEU A 82 -1.53 -4.79 11.70
CA LEU A 82 -1.70 -5.39 13.02
C LEU A 82 -1.08 -4.49 14.10
N SER A 83 0.06 -3.88 13.80
CA SER A 83 0.71 -2.94 14.69
C SER A 83 -0.15 -1.70 14.94
N LEU A 84 -0.82 -1.20 13.90
CA LEU A 84 -1.72 -0.05 14.02
C LEU A 84 -2.98 -0.39 14.79
N SER A 85 -3.43 -1.64 14.69
CA SER A 85 -4.66 -2.09 15.36
C SER A 85 -4.43 -2.44 16.82
N ALA A 86 -3.19 -2.76 17.19
CA ALA A 86 -2.85 -3.10 18.56
C ALA A 86 -2.80 -1.83 19.42
N ASP A 87 -3.31 -1.91 20.63
CA ASP A 87 -3.16 -0.84 21.60
C ASP A 87 -1.80 -0.96 22.27
N ASN A 88 -0.77 -0.63 21.51
CA ASN A 88 0.60 -0.81 21.91
C ASN A 88 1.28 0.55 22.04
N LEU A 89 1.46 1.00 23.28
CA LEU A 89 2.08 2.29 23.58
C LEU A 89 3.57 2.34 23.23
N MET A 90 4.20 1.16 23.12
CA MET A 90 5.64 1.07 22.85
C MET A 90 5.96 1.21 21.35
N ARG A 91 4.98 1.08 20.49
CA ARG A 91 5.21 1.10 19.06
C ARG A 91 4.27 2.10 18.39
N ARG A 92 4.77 3.31 18.23
CA ARG A 92 4.01 4.37 17.57
C ARG A 92 4.11 4.24 16.05
N PRO A 93 3.09 4.66 15.32
CA PRO A 93 3.17 4.72 13.86
C PRO A 93 4.37 5.58 13.46
N ASP A 94 5.14 5.09 12.49
CA ASP A 94 6.39 5.71 12.05
C ASP A 94 6.40 5.79 10.54
N ILE A 95 6.51 7.01 10.01
CA ILE A 95 6.53 7.23 8.57
C ILE A 95 7.74 6.56 7.91
N THR A 96 8.87 6.48 8.59
CA THR A 96 10.04 5.81 8.04
C THR A 96 9.75 4.34 7.78
N ARG A 97 9.07 3.69 8.71
CA ARG A 97 8.65 2.29 8.57
C ARG A 97 7.67 2.14 7.42
N HIS A 98 6.72 3.07 7.30
CA HIS A 98 5.76 3.09 6.20
C HIS A 98 6.46 3.17 4.84
N LEU A 99 7.46 4.04 4.71
CA LEU A 99 8.21 4.20 3.47
C LEU A 99 9.04 2.97 3.14
N LYS A 100 9.55 2.27 4.15
CA LYS A 100 10.28 1.01 3.94
C LYS A 100 9.36 -0.09 3.42
N ILE A 101 8.07 -0.03 3.75
CA ILE A 101 7.07 -0.95 3.21
C ILE A 101 6.67 -0.51 1.80
N PHE A 102 6.55 0.78 1.57
CA PHE A 102 6.10 1.35 0.30
C PHE A 102 7.07 0.99 -0.85
N LYS A 103 8.37 1.15 -0.62
CA LYS A 103 9.36 0.98 -1.67
C LYS A 103 9.32 -0.39 -2.35
N PRO A 104 9.26 -1.52 -1.61
CA PRO A 104 9.19 -2.84 -2.27
C PRO A 104 7.97 -3.00 -3.18
N LEU A 105 6.85 -2.37 -2.87
CA LEU A 105 5.67 -2.40 -3.74
C LEU A 105 6.01 -1.80 -5.11
N LEU A 106 6.68 -0.65 -5.11
CA LEU A 106 7.03 0.06 -6.34
C LEU A 106 8.07 -0.70 -7.16
N LEU A 107 8.86 -1.55 -6.53
CA LEU A 107 9.87 -2.35 -7.23
C LEU A 107 9.29 -3.56 -7.95
N LEU A 108 7.98 -3.81 -7.81
CA LEU A 108 7.33 -4.95 -8.46
C LEU A 108 7.21 -4.80 -9.98
N SER A 109 7.35 -3.58 -10.50
CA SER A 109 7.39 -3.37 -11.94
C SER A 109 8.36 -2.22 -12.27
N THR A 110 8.86 -2.22 -13.50
CA THR A 110 9.77 -1.16 -13.95
C THR A 110 9.09 0.20 -13.96
N GLU A 111 7.85 0.24 -14.42
CA GLU A 111 7.08 1.49 -14.49
C GLU A 111 6.81 2.07 -13.12
N SER A 112 6.40 1.23 -12.18
CA SER A 112 6.13 1.72 -10.82
C SER A 112 7.43 2.11 -10.10
N ALA A 113 8.54 1.43 -10.39
CA ALA A 113 9.84 1.78 -9.82
C ALA A 113 10.26 3.20 -10.24
N GLY A 114 9.85 3.63 -11.43
CA GLY A 114 10.12 4.98 -11.90
C GLY A 114 9.45 6.07 -11.07
N GLN A 115 8.45 5.73 -10.26
CA GLN A 115 7.75 6.67 -9.40
C GLN A 115 8.42 6.86 -8.04
N ILE A 116 9.46 6.07 -7.73
CA ILE A 116 10.10 6.12 -6.40
C ILE A 116 10.58 7.52 -6.03
N PRO A 117 11.28 8.27 -6.92
CA PRO A 117 11.74 9.61 -6.56
C PRO A 117 10.61 10.56 -6.18
N PHE A 118 9.43 10.36 -6.75
CA PHE A 118 8.29 11.23 -6.52
C PHE A 118 7.48 10.81 -5.30
N LEU A 119 7.25 9.51 -5.11
CA LEU A 119 6.36 9.02 -4.08
C LEU A 119 7.05 8.86 -2.73
N LEU A 120 8.36 8.59 -2.72
CA LEU A 120 9.08 8.34 -1.46
C LEU A 120 9.86 9.55 -0.98
N ASN A 121 9.82 10.66 -1.71
CA ASN A 121 10.52 11.87 -1.32
C ASN A 121 9.77 12.55 -0.17
N LEU A 122 10.42 12.60 0.99
CA LEU A 122 9.86 13.26 2.19
C LEU A 122 10.25 14.71 2.31
N LYS A 123 11.31 15.12 1.60
CA LYS A 123 11.77 16.50 1.72
C LYS A 123 10.84 17.41 0.96
N PRO A 124 10.41 18.52 1.57
CA PRO A 124 9.70 19.52 0.81
C PRO A 124 10.58 19.94 -0.35
N ILE A 125 9.97 20.09 -1.52
CA ILE A 125 10.72 20.52 -2.68
C ILE A 125 11.20 21.94 -2.39
N ALA A 126 12.51 22.11 -2.34
CA ALA A 126 13.11 23.42 -2.14
C ALA A 126 13.06 24.19 -3.45
N PHE A 127 12.43 25.30 -3.41
CA PHE A 127 12.37 26.19 -4.56
C PHE A 127 13.22 27.42 -4.30
#